data_c139290dfbc5ac4af0779bf1ba55cf95
#
_entry.id   c139290dfbc5ac4af0779bf1ba55cf95
#
_cell.length_a   1.000
_cell.length_b   1.000
_cell.length_c   1.000
_cell.angle_alpha   90.00
_cell.angle_beta   90.00
_cell.angle_gamma   90.00
#
_symmetry.space_group_name_H-M   'P 1'
#
loop_
_entity.id
_entity.type
_entity.pdbx_description
1 polymer ?
#
loop_
_entity_poly.entity_id
_entity_poly.type
_entity_poly.pdbx_seq_one_letter_code
_entity_poly.pdbx_strand_id
1 'polypeptide(L)'
;MLILGVESSCDDTAAAVLKDGKTILSNVVSSQDQVHGPYGGVVPELASRQHIQSVLPIVDGALKKAGVSLSDIDGMAVTYGPGLVGSLLVGLSFVKGLSFRTGIPYVGVNHLEAHLLAIHLEHEVAFPYIALLASGGHTLLYTVRGVGEYLFLGGTRDDAAGEAYDKVAKLIGLGYPGGRPIDNLAKSGDPKAIRFPRAKLKNSAYEFSFSGIKTAVWHYLKTQGEACWKDRQADIAASFQEAVVDMLINPTVKAAVANSVGRIVLSGGVAANSRLRVKMKEKAEAEGLQVFCPAPKFCTDNAAMIALTGYHWLKRGRRDDLGLNADADLTL
;
A
#
# COMPACT_ATOMS: atom_id res chain seq x y z
N MET A 1 -24.54 -10.55 -2.14
CA MET A 1 -23.37 -11.40 -1.86
C MET A 1 -22.52 -10.73 -0.78
N LEU A 2 -22.37 -11.38 0.37
CA LEU A 2 -21.55 -10.91 1.49
C LEU A 2 -20.19 -11.58 1.45
N ILE A 3 -19.12 -10.80 1.40
CA ILE A 3 -17.74 -11.29 1.36
C ILE A 3 -17.02 -10.90 2.65
N LEU A 4 -16.43 -11.88 3.32
CA LEU A 4 -15.48 -11.67 4.40
C LEU A 4 -14.07 -11.60 3.80
N GLY A 5 -13.42 -10.45 3.88
CA GLY A 5 -12.01 -10.28 3.54
C GLY A 5 -11.12 -10.41 4.76
N VAL A 6 -9.95 -11.04 4.59
CA VAL A 6 -8.91 -11.16 5.62
C VAL A 6 -7.56 -10.76 5.03
N GLU A 7 -6.87 -9.85 5.71
CA GLU A 7 -5.54 -9.35 5.34
C GLU A 7 -4.54 -9.61 6.47
N SER A 8 -3.40 -10.19 6.14
CA SER A 8 -2.29 -10.44 7.07
C SER A 8 -0.92 -10.51 6.37
N SER A 9 -0.72 -9.78 5.27
CA SER A 9 0.49 -9.92 4.45
C SER A 9 1.78 -9.39 5.09
N CYS A 10 1.68 -8.41 5.98
CA CYS A 10 2.85 -7.75 6.57
C CYS A 10 2.71 -7.57 8.08
N ASP A 11 2.33 -6.39 8.56
CA ASP A 11 2.26 -6.03 9.98
C ASP A 11 0.90 -5.45 10.38
N ASP A 12 -0.08 -5.46 9.49
CA ASP A 12 -1.48 -5.14 9.80
C ASP A 12 -2.35 -6.41 9.73
N THR A 13 -3.11 -6.70 10.80
CA THR A 13 -4.17 -7.71 10.77
C THR A 13 -5.49 -7.02 10.49
N ALA A 14 -6.17 -7.36 9.40
CA ALA A 14 -7.45 -6.75 9.11
C ALA A 14 -8.52 -7.77 8.69
N ALA A 15 -9.79 -7.45 8.99
CA ALA A 15 -10.95 -8.15 8.47
C ALA A 15 -12.05 -7.15 8.09
N ALA A 16 -12.77 -7.46 7.01
CA ALA A 16 -13.85 -6.61 6.50
C ALA A 16 -15.01 -7.45 5.98
N VAL A 17 -16.22 -6.92 6.11
CA VAL A 17 -17.40 -7.46 5.44
C VAL A 17 -17.85 -6.49 4.36
N LEU A 18 -17.88 -6.96 3.13
CA LEU A 18 -18.28 -6.20 1.95
C LEU A 18 -19.56 -6.81 1.34
N LYS A 19 -20.55 -5.97 1.07
CA LYS A 19 -21.79 -6.37 0.42
C LYS A 19 -21.77 -5.97 -1.07
N ASP A 20 -22.03 -6.95 -1.94
CA ASP A 20 -22.23 -6.77 -3.39
C ASP A 20 -21.08 -6.05 -4.10
N GLY A 21 -19.85 -6.20 -3.58
CA GLY A 21 -18.66 -5.56 -4.13
C GLY A 21 -18.65 -4.02 -4.02
N LYS A 22 -19.54 -3.43 -3.22
CA LYS A 22 -19.72 -1.97 -3.17
C LYS A 22 -19.87 -1.42 -1.76
N THR A 23 -20.69 -2.04 -0.93
CA THR A 23 -21.03 -1.50 0.40
C THR A 23 -20.15 -2.11 1.47
N ILE A 24 -19.30 -1.30 2.08
CA ILE A 24 -18.45 -1.71 3.20
C ILE A 24 -19.32 -1.70 4.45
N LEU A 25 -19.69 -2.90 4.98
CA LEU A 25 -20.41 -3.03 6.23
C LEU A 25 -19.48 -2.90 7.44
N SER A 26 -18.27 -3.42 7.32
CA SER A 26 -17.21 -3.25 8.31
C SER A 26 -15.83 -3.30 7.65
N ASN A 27 -14.87 -2.61 8.27
CA ASN A 27 -13.43 -2.76 8.00
C ASN A 27 -12.73 -2.48 9.33
N VAL A 28 -12.08 -3.49 9.88
CA VAL A 28 -11.41 -3.46 11.19
C VAL A 28 -9.93 -3.78 10.93
N VAL A 29 -9.05 -2.92 11.42
CA VAL A 29 -7.60 -3.05 11.26
C VAL A 29 -6.95 -2.98 12.64
N SER A 30 -6.00 -3.86 12.89
CA SER A 30 -5.12 -3.87 14.06
C SER A 30 -3.69 -3.75 13.57
N SER A 31 -3.12 -2.53 13.71
CA SER A 31 -1.73 -2.28 13.36
C SER A 31 -0.76 -2.78 14.44
N GLN A 32 0.41 -3.22 14.00
CA GLN A 32 1.52 -3.66 14.85
C GLN A 32 2.61 -2.59 14.98
N ASP A 33 2.34 -1.33 14.62
CA ASP A 33 3.31 -0.22 14.72
C ASP A 33 3.99 -0.14 16.09
N GLN A 34 3.23 -0.36 17.17
CA GLN A 34 3.76 -0.33 18.53
C GLN A 34 4.71 -1.50 18.83
N VAL A 35 4.49 -2.65 18.21
CA VAL A 35 5.33 -3.84 18.34
C VAL A 35 6.66 -3.64 17.61
N HIS A 36 6.62 -3.05 16.42
CA HIS A 36 7.77 -2.91 15.54
C HIS A 36 8.55 -1.60 15.75
N GLY A 37 7.90 -0.58 16.32
CA GLY A 37 8.53 0.73 16.61
C GLY A 37 9.88 0.65 17.32
N PRO A 38 10.04 -0.13 18.41
CA PRO A 38 11.31 -0.28 19.12
C PRO A 38 12.44 -0.86 18.26
N TYR A 39 12.12 -1.63 17.21
CA TYR A 39 13.10 -2.23 16.29
C TYR A 39 13.40 -1.32 15.10
N GLY A 40 12.59 -0.29 14.90
CA GLY A 40 12.71 0.65 13.77
C GLY A 40 12.39 0.04 12.41
N GLY A 41 11.52 -0.97 12.38
CA GLY A 41 11.04 -1.67 11.18
C GLY A 41 10.41 -3.01 11.52
N VAL A 42 9.72 -3.61 10.56
CA VAL A 42 9.00 -4.88 10.75
C VAL A 42 9.99 -6.02 11.06
N VAL A 43 9.68 -6.80 12.09
CA VAL A 43 10.37 -8.05 12.46
C VAL A 43 9.44 -9.22 12.08
N PRO A 44 9.74 -10.00 11.02
CA PRO A 44 8.81 -10.98 10.46
C PRO A 44 8.28 -12.01 11.44
N GLU A 45 9.12 -12.50 12.35
CA GLU A 45 8.71 -13.48 13.36
C GLU A 45 7.72 -12.88 14.37
N LEU A 46 7.94 -11.65 14.81
CA LEU A 46 7.03 -10.96 15.71
C LEU A 46 5.70 -10.66 15.01
N ALA A 47 5.74 -10.25 13.73
CA ALA A 47 4.55 -10.02 12.94
C ALA A 47 3.67 -11.28 12.87
N SER A 48 4.25 -12.42 12.54
CA SER A 48 3.52 -13.70 12.46
C SER A 48 2.88 -14.09 13.79
N ARG A 49 3.59 -13.94 14.90
CA ARG A 49 3.07 -14.23 16.26
C ARG A 49 1.91 -13.31 16.63
N GLN A 50 2.01 -12.04 16.27
CA GLN A 50 0.95 -11.08 16.54
C GLN A 50 -0.31 -11.38 15.71
N HIS A 51 -0.16 -11.78 14.44
CA HIS A 51 -1.30 -12.21 13.60
C HIS A 51 -2.06 -13.40 14.21
N ILE A 52 -1.34 -14.40 14.76
CA ILE A 52 -1.97 -15.55 15.42
C ILE A 52 -2.88 -15.10 16.57
N GLN A 53 -2.47 -14.10 17.34
CA GLN A 53 -3.26 -13.57 18.45
C GLN A 53 -4.43 -12.70 17.98
N SER A 54 -4.27 -12.01 16.86
CA SER A 54 -5.19 -10.96 16.41
C SER A 54 -6.24 -11.44 15.43
N VAL A 55 -5.98 -12.46 14.60
CA VAL A 55 -6.86 -12.81 13.47
C VAL A 55 -8.28 -13.16 13.90
N LEU A 56 -8.45 -13.99 14.94
CA LEU A 56 -9.78 -14.38 15.43
C LEU A 56 -10.55 -13.20 16.04
N PRO A 57 -9.99 -12.40 16.99
CA PRO A 57 -10.67 -11.21 17.51
C PRO A 57 -11.05 -10.19 16.45
N ILE A 58 -10.19 -9.99 15.44
CA ILE A 58 -10.43 -9.02 14.37
C ILE A 58 -11.56 -9.48 13.44
N VAL A 59 -11.60 -10.75 13.08
CA VAL A 59 -12.70 -11.33 12.27
C VAL A 59 -14.02 -11.28 13.04
N ASP A 60 -14.05 -11.69 14.31
CA ASP A 60 -15.24 -11.58 15.16
C ASP A 60 -15.72 -10.14 15.29
N GLY A 61 -14.78 -9.21 15.52
CA GLY A 61 -15.08 -7.78 15.56
C GLY A 61 -15.65 -7.23 14.24
N ALA A 62 -15.14 -7.69 13.11
CA ALA A 62 -15.65 -7.29 11.79
C ALA A 62 -17.07 -7.80 11.54
N LEU A 63 -17.37 -9.06 11.86
CA LEU A 63 -18.72 -9.64 11.75
C LEU A 63 -19.71 -8.91 12.67
N LYS A 64 -19.35 -8.70 13.93
CA LYS A 64 -20.18 -7.97 14.91
C LYS A 64 -20.48 -6.54 14.45
N LYS A 65 -19.47 -5.82 13.97
CA LYS A 65 -19.61 -4.45 13.46
C LYS A 65 -20.47 -4.38 12.20
N ALA A 66 -20.43 -5.42 11.37
CA ALA A 66 -21.28 -5.54 10.19
C ALA A 66 -22.73 -5.95 10.53
N GLY A 67 -22.99 -6.41 11.76
CA GLY A 67 -24.30 -6.91 12.19
C GLY A 67 -24.67 -8.25 11.54
N VAL A 68 -23.69 -9.08 11.19
CA VAL A 68 -23.87 -10.38 10.54
C VAL A 68 -23.13 -11.48 11.28
N SER A 69 -23.58 -12.72 11.08
CA SER A 69 -22.92 -13.93 11.56
C SER A 69 -22.07 -14.57 10.45
N LEU A 70 -21.21 -15.52 10.80
CA LEU A 70 -20.43 -16.26 9.81
C LEU A 70 -21.33 -17.05 8.84
N SER A 71 -22.51 -17.51 9.27
CA SER A 71 -23.48 -18.23 8.41
C SER A 71 -24.12 -17.35 7.33
N ASP A 72 -24.04 -16.01 7.46
CA ASP A 72 -24.58 -15.07 6.47
C ASP A 72 -23.56 -14.77 5.36
N ILE A 73 -22.30 -15.22 5.52
CA ILE A 73 -21.22 -14.98 4.56
C ILE A 73 -21.32 -15.93 3.37
N ASP A 74 -21.41 -15.38 2.16
CA ASP A 74 -21.50 -16.13 0.90
C ASP A 74 -20.15 -16.61 0.39
N GLY A 75 -19.05 -15.95 0.78
CA GLY A 75 -17.69 -16.28 0.35
C GLY A 75 -16.64 -15.55 1.15
N MET A 76 -15.43 -16.08 1.16
CA MET A 76 -14.29 -15.50 1.86
C MET A 76 -13.17 -15.15 0.86
N ALA A 77 -12.42 -14.11 1.18
CA ALA A 77 -11.25 -13.69 0.43
C ALA A 77 -10.07 -13.49 1.39
N VAL A 78 -8.90 -13.99 1.04
CA VAL A 78 -7.72 -13.89 1.89
C VAL A 78 -6.48 -13.61 1.09
N THR A 79 -5.62 -12.75 1.58
CA THR A 79 -4.32 -12.48 0.96
C THR A 79 -3.44 -13.72 1.07
N TYR A 80 -2.92 -14.19 -0.09
CA TYR A 80 -2.00 -15.33 -0.12
C TYR A 80 -0.60 -14.96 -0.64
N GLY A 81 -0.41 -13.71 -1.07
CA GLY A 81 0.86 -13.16 -1.55
C GLY A 81 0.68 -11.85 -2.35
N PRO A 82 1.79 -11.12 -2.60
CA PRO A 82 3.07 -11.25 -1.92
C PRO A 82 3.04 -10.74 -0.48
N GLY A 83 4.10 -11.07 0.29
CA GLY A 83 4.22 -10.59 1.68
C GLY A 83 5.15 -11.46 2.53
N LEU A 84 5.13 -11.25 3.84
CA LEU A 84 5.88 -12.05 4.79
C LEU A 84 5.24 -13.44 4.90
N VAL A 85 5.96 -14.48 4.52
CA VAL A 85 5.41 -15.85 4.42
C VAL A 85 4.73 -16.31 5.70
N GLY A 86 5.33 -16.05 6.88
CA GLY A 86 4.74 -16.43 8.17
C GLY A 86 3.44 -15.68 8.47
N SER A 87 3.36 -14.40 8.11
CA SER A 87 2.16 -13.58 8.25
C SER A 87 1.04 -14.04 7.31
N LEU A 88 1.36 -14.26 6.03
CA LEU A 88 0.44 -14.80 5.02
C LEU A 88 -0.16 -16.14 5.46
N LEU A 89 0.68 -17.06 5.97
CA LEU A 89 0.25 -18.38 6.43
C LEU A 89 -0.79 -18.30 7.55
N VAL A 90 -0.75 -17.31 8.41
CA VAL A 90 -1.73 -17.16 9.50
C VAL A 90 -3.13 -16.87 8.93
N GLY A 91 -3.29 -15.83 8.14
CA GLY A 91 -4.58 -15.48 7.53
C GLY A 91 -5.12 -16.58 6.62
N LEU A 92 -4.24 -17.12 5.76
CA LEU A 92 -4.60 -18.20 4.83
C LEU A 92 -5.06 -19.45 5.56
N SER A 93 -4.30 -19.93 6.56
CA SER A 93 -4.67 -21.13 7.34
C SER A 93 -5.97 -20.92 8.12
N PHE A 94 -6.16 -19.72 8.67
CA PHE A 94 -7.39 -19.36 9.36
C PHE A 94 -8.62 -19.45 8.42
N VAL A 95 -8.56 -18.84 7.25
CA VAL A 95 -9.66 -18.88 6.27
C VAL A 95 -9.89 -20.29 5.72
N LYS A 96 -8.82 -21.06 5.46
CA LYS A 96 -8.93 -22.49 5.07
C LYS A 96 -9.64 -23.31 6.15
N GLY A 97 -9.30 -23.11 7.41
CA GLY A 97 -9.97 -23.76 8.55
C GLY A 97 -11.47 -23.41 8.63
N LEU A 98 -11.82 -22.14 8.45
CA LEU A 98 -13.22 -21.72 8.38
C LEU A 98 -13.94 -22.36 7.19
N SER A 99 -13.35 -22.30 6.01
CA SER A 99 -13.92 -22.91 4.80
C SER A 99 -14.15 -24.42 4.97
N PHE A 100 -13.15 -25.14 5.49
CA PHE A 100 -13.26 -26.58 5.76
C PHE A 100 -14.41 -26.91 6.71
N ARG A 101 -14.59 -26.10 7.79
CA ARG A 101 -15.61 -26.34 8.80
C ARG A 101 -17.01 -25.96 8.35
N THR A 102 -17.15 -24.89 7.57
CA THR A 102 -18.45 -24.29 7.22
C THR A 102 -18.92 -24.61 5.82
N GLY A 103 -18.04 -25.04 4.92
CA GLY A 103 -18.33 -25.20 3.50
C GLY A 103 -18.39 -23.89 2.72
N ILE A 104 -18.16 -22.74 3.35
CA ILE A 104 -18.14 -21.44 2.67
C ILE A 104 -16.95 -21.40 1.71
N PRO A 105 -17.18 -21.12 0.41
CA PRO A 105 -16.09 -21.05 -0.56
C PRO A 105 -15.16 -19.87 -0.28
N TYR A 106 -13.88 -20.01 -0.62
CA TYR A 106 -12.92 -18.92 -0.52
C TYR A 106 -12.07 -18.77 -1.78
N VAL A 107 -11.40 -17.62 -1.86
CA VAL A 107 -10.43 -17.30 -2.92
C VAL A 107 -9.21 -16.61 -2.33
N GLY A 108 -8.02 -17.01 -2.79
CA GLY A 108 -6.79 -16.27 -2.54
C GLY A 108 -6.72 -15.01 -3.39
N VAL A 109 -6.30 -13.92 -2.79
CA VAL A 109 -6.18 -12.61 -3.41
C VAL A 109 -4.72 -12.20 -3.44
N ASN A 110 -4.25 -11.69 -4.58
CA ASN A 110 -2.95 -11.04 -4.65
C ASN A 110 -3.04 -9.66 -3.99
N HIS A 111 -2.16 -9.39 -3.04
CA HIS A 111 -2.11 -8.17 -2.26
C HIS A 111 -1.94 -6.90 -3.13
N LEU A 112 -1.08 -6.99 -4.15
CA LEU A 112 -0.85 -5.87 -5.07
C LEU A 112 -2.09 -5.60 -5.94
N GLU A 113 -2.76 -6.65 -6.42
CA GLU A 113 -4.04 -6.55 -7.13
C GLU A 113 -5.08 -5.82 -6.29
N ALA A 114 -5.19 -6.18 -5.01
CA ALA A 114 -6.13 -5.55 -4.11
C ALA A 114 -5.84 -4.05 -3.94
N HIS A 115 -4.59 -3.66 -3.82
CA HIS A 115 -4.21 -2.26 -3.80
C HIS A 115 -4.54 -1.53 -5.10
N LEU A 116 -4.31 -2.14 -6.27
CA LEU A 116 -4.63 -1.51 -7.56
C LEU A 116 -6.12 -1.27 -7.73
N LEU A 117 -6.96 -2.14 -7.15
CA LEU A 117 -8.42 -2.06 -7.22
C LEU A 117 -9.06 -1.29 -6.06
N ALA A 118 -8.32 -0.95 -4.99
CA ALA A 118 -8.85 -0.29 -3.79
C ALA A 118 -9.59 1.03 -4.10
N ILE A 119 -9.25 1.71 -5.18
CA ILE A 119 -9.94 2.93 -5.63
C ILE A 119 -11.43 2.71 -5.86
N HIS A 120 -11.83 1.51 -6.29
CA HIS A 120 -13.22 1.16 -6.57
C HIS A 120 -14.08 0.95 -5.32
N LEU A 121 -13.48 1.01 -4.12
CA LEU A 121 -14.24 1.07 -2.86
C LEU A 121 -14.99 2.39 -2.68
N GLU A 122 -14.52 3.48 -3.30
CA GLU A 122 -15.06 4.84 -3.12
C GLU A 122 -15.41 5.53 -4.45
N HIS A 123 -14.78 5.16 -5.55
CA HIS A 123 -14.91 5.84 -6.83
C HIS A 123 -15.20 4.86 -7.97
N GLU A 124 -16.08 5.23 -8.88
CA GLU A 124 -16.27 4.52 -10.14
C GLU A 124 -15.26 5.05 -11.16
N VAL A 125 -14.09 4.45 -11.23
CA VAL A 125 -13.03 4.83 -12.17
C VAL A 125 -13.08 3.89 -13.37
N ALA A 126 -13.30 4.44 -14.56
CA ALA A 126 -13.32 3.63 -15.78
C ALA A 126 -11.91 3.13 -16.13
N PHE A 127 -11.82 1.90 -16.61
CA PHE A 127 -10.60 1.34 -17.19
C PHE A 127 -10.38 1.89 -18.62
N PRO A 128 -9.15 1.96 -19.16
CA PRO A 128 -7.92 1.74 -18.42
C PRO A 128 -7.49 2.96 -17.58
N TYR A 129 -6.65 2.72 -16.58
CA TYR A 129 -5.93 3.77 -15.84
C TYR A 129 -4.48 3.38 -15.58
N ILE A 130 -3.60 4.37 -15.39
CA ILE A 130 -2.25 4.16 -14.88
C ILE A 130 -2.32 4.14 -13.36
N ALA A 131 -1.85 3.07 -12.74
CA ALA A 131 -1.78 2.94 -11.29
C ALA A 131 -0.35 3.07 -10.80
N LEU A 132 -0.09 4.05 -9.94
CA LEU A 132 1.11 4.14 -9.12
C LEU A 132 0.83 3.47 -7.78
N LEU A 133 1.37 2.29 -7.56
CA LEU A 133 1.37 1.62 -6.27
C LEU A 133 2.67 1.96 -5.54
N ALA A 134 2.57 2.70 -4.44
CA ALA A 134 3.71 3.10 -3.63
C ALA A 134 3.43 2.82 -2.14
N SER A 135 4.14 1.88 -1.56
CA SER A 135 3.99 1.42 -0.18
C SER A 135 5.35 1.32 0.54
N GLY A 136 5.37 0.73 1.72
CA GLY A 136 6.60 0.41 2.47
C GLY A 136 7.50 -0.56 1.71
N GLY A 137 6.92 -1.61 1.10
CA GLY A 137 7.67 -2.65 0.40
C GLY A 137 7.70 -2.52 -1.13
N HIS A 138 6.79 -1.75 -1.74
CA HIS A 138 6.64 -1.72 -3.19
C HIS A 138 6.57 -0.30 -3.76
N THR A 139 7.19 -0.10 -4.93
CA THR A 139 6.97 1.07 -5.78
C THR A 139 6.90 0.58 -7.21
N LEU A 140 5.68 0.48 -7.73
CA LEU A 140 5.36 -0.19 -8.99
C LEU A 140 4.41 0.68 -9.82
N LEU A 141 4.52 0.58 -11.13
CA LEU A 141 3.67 1.28 -12.09
C LEU A 141 3.03 0.27 -13.04
N TYR A 142 1.70 0.34 -13.14
CA TYR A 142 0.92 -0.56 -13.99
C TYR A 142 -0.04 0.23 -14.89
N THR A 143 -0.34 -0.32 -16.06
CA THR A 143 -1.61 -0.05 -16.75
C THR A 143 -2.63 -1.09 -16.30
N VAL A 144 -3.70 -0.63 -15.68
CA VAL A 144 -4.83 -1.47 -15.26
C VAL A 144 -5.90 -1.39 -16.34
N ARG A 145 -6.16 -2.49 -17.03
CA ARG A 145 -7.13 -2.58 -18.14
C ARG A 145 -8.47 -3.16 -17.69
N GLY A 146 -8.47 -3.87 -16.59
CA GLY A 146 -9.62 -4.51 -15.99
C GLY A 146 -9.21 -5.32 -14.76
N VAL A 147 -10.16 -5.90 -14.06
CA VAL A 147 -9.88 -6.85 -12.98
C VAL A 147 -9.19 -8.08 -13.58
N GLY A 148 -8.00 -8.42 -13.08
CA GLY A 148 -7.17 -9.51 -13.62
C GLY A 148 -6.38 -9.14 -14.89
N GLU A 149 -6.39 -7.87 -15.33
CA GLU A 149 -5.72 -7.43 -16.55
C GLU A 149 -4.74 -6.28 -16.25
N TYR A 150 -3.52 -6.64 -15.88
CA TYR A 150 -2.46 -5.72 -15.44
C TYR A 150 -1.27 -5.79 -16.36
N LEU A 151 -0.82 -4.64 -16.87
CA LEU A 151 0.42 -4.52 -17.64
C LEU A 151 1.45 -3.79 -16.77
N PHE A 152 2.47 -4.50 -16.35
CA PHE A 152 3.61 -3.92 -15.65
C PHE A 152 4.38 -2.96 -16.56
N LEU A 153 4.63 -1.73 -16.10
CA LEU A 153 5.37 -0.71 -16.83
C LEU A 153 6.77 -0.49 -16.25
N GLY A 154 6.91 -0.57 -14.94
CA GLY A 154 8.16 -0.37 -14.25
C GLY A 154 8.02 -0.40 -12.73
N GLY A 155 9.13 -0.51 -12.03
CA GLY A 155 9.18 -0.54 -10.57
C GLY A 155 10.47 0.04 -10.05
N THR A 156 10.61 0.05 -8.72
CA THR A 156 11.90 0.46 -8.11
C THR A 156 12.97 -0.59 -8.35
N ARG A 157 14.21 -0.12 -8.57
CA ARG A 157 15.40 -0.98 -8.70
C ARG A 157 16.10 -1.25 -7.36
N ASP A 158 15.69 -0.53 -6.34
CA ASP A 158 16.31 -0.59 -5.01
C ASP A 158 15.23 -0.38 -3.92
N ASP A 159 15.45 0.49 -2.96
CA ASP A 159 14.50 0.77 -1.90
C ASP A 159 13.12 1.17 -2.45
N ALA A 160 12.03 0.76 -1.80
CA ALA A 160 10.71 1.32 -2.05
C ALA A 160 10.61 2.76 -1.52
N ALA A 161 9.67 3.54 -2.06
CA ALA A 161 9.48 4.92 -1.63
C ALA A 161 9.16 5.02 -0.12
N GLY A 162 8.26 4.17 0.40
CA GLY A 162 7.94 4.16 1.82
C GLY A 162 9.13 3.77 2.69
N GLU A 163 9.91 2.79 2.29
CA GLU A 163 11.16 2.41 2.95
C GLU A 163 12.16 3.59 3.00
N ALA A 164 12.23 4.40 1.95
CA ALA A 164 13.06 5.61 1.96
C ALA A 164 12.57 6.64 2.98
N TYR A 165 11.24 6.81 3.13
CA TYR A 165 10.65 7.64 4.18
C TYR A 165 11.01 7.12 5.57
N ASP A 166 10.89 5.83 5.83
CA ASP A 166 11.20 5.23 7.13
C ASP A 166 12.67 5.37 7.49
N LYS A 167 13.57 5.10 6.54
CA LYS A 167 15.02 5.26 6.72
C LYS A 167 15.41 6.71 7.00
N VAL A 168 14.83 7.69 6.29
CA VAL A 168 15.13 9.11 6.52
C VAL A 168 14.51 9.62 7.81
N ALA A 169 13.29 9.21 8.17
CA ALA A 169 12.68 9.53 9.46
C ALA A 169 13.57 9.09 10.62
N LYS A 170 14.12 7.88 10.56
CA LYS A 170 15.07 7.37 11.55
C LYS A 170 16.34 8.22 11.60
N LEU A 171 16.90 8.64 10.46
CA LEU A 171 18.10 9.48 10.40
C LEU A 171 17.90 10.85 11.06
N ILE A 172 16.71 11.42 10.95
CA ILE A 172 16.38 12.74 11.54
C ILE A 172 15.64 12.63 12.89
N GLY A 173 15.57 11.43 13.49
CA GLY A 173 15.04 11.24 14.84
C GLY A 173 13.52 11.23 14.96
N LEU A 174 12.77 10.99 13.88
CA LEU A 174 11.28 10.95 13.89
C LEU A 174 10.69 9.56 14.17
N GLY A 175 11.53 8.52 14.29
CA GLY A 175 11.09 7.16 14.60
C GLY A 175 10.53 6.38 13.41
N TYR A 176 9.70 5.37 13.73
CA TYR A 176 9.03 4.46 12.78
C TYR A 176 7.55 4.28 13.18
N PRO A 177 6.62 4.20 12.20
CA PRO A 177 6.80 4.43 10.76
C PRO A 177 7.02 5.90 10.42
N GLY A 178 7.84 6.18 9.37
CA GLY A 178 8.35 7.51 9.06
C GLY A 178 7.48 8.37 8.14
N GLY A 179 6.60 7.76 7.36
CA GLY A 179 5.85 8.46 6.32
C GLY A 179 5.02 9.64 6.84
N ARG A 180 4.14 9.40 7.84
CA ARG A 180 3.29 10.42 8.43
C ARG A 180 4.06 11.50 9.22
N PRO A 181 5.05 11.16 10.07
CA PRO A 181 5.88 12.16 10.74
C PRO A 181 6.59 13.11 9.78
N ILE A 182 7.20 12.58 8.70
CA ILE A 182 7.84 13.40 7.67
C ILE A 182 6.81 14.31 6.97
N ASP A 183 5.66 13.77 6.54
CA ASP A 183 4.63 14.56 5.86
C ASP A 183 4.11 15.71 6.74
N ASN A 184 3.93 15.46 8.04
CA ASN A 184 3.50 16.50 8.99
C ASN A 184 4.57 17.57 9.21
N LEU A 185 5.81 17.17 9.44
CA LEU A 185 6.92 18.09 9.67
C LEU A 185 7.24 18.93 8.44
N ALA A 186 7.16 18.34 7.25
CA ALA A 186 7.42 19.00 5.97
C ALA A 186 6.48 20.19 5.70
N LYS A 187 5.29 20.24 6.31
CA LYS A 187 4.34 21.34 6.15
C LYS A 187 4.86 22.67 6.67
N SER A 188 5.79 22.64 7.63
CA SER A 188 6.41 23.84 8.23
C SER A 188 7.79 24.18 7.66
N GLY A 189 8.31 23.36 6.72
CA GLY A 189 9.62 23.55 6.12
C GLY A 189 9.56 24.10 4.69
N ASP A 190 10.71 24.62 4.22
CA ASP A 190 10.86 25.05 2.82
C ASP A 190 11.31 23.87 1.94
N PRO A 191 10.51 23.42 0.95
CA PRO A 191 10.86 22.34 0.05
C PRO A 191 12.02 22.65 -0.90
N LYS A 192 12.48 23.92 -0.95
CA LYS A 192 13.60 24.38 -1.77
C LYS A 192 14.87 24.65 -0.97
N ALA A 193 14.82 24.56 0.36
CA ALA A 193 15.94 24.88 1.26
C ALA A 193 17.17 23.99 1.01
N ILE A 194 16.96 22.74 0.58
CA ILE A 194 18.05 21.79 0.30
C ILE A 194 17.76 21.09 -1.02
N ARG A 195 18.73 21.13 -1.94
CA ARG A 195 18.59 20.50 -3.23
C ARG A 195 19.07 19.04 -3.18
N PHE A 196 18.21 18.15 -2.71
CA PHE A 196 18.49 16.70 -2.79
C PHE A 196 18.43 16.20 -4.25
N PRO A 197 19.22 15.17 -4.61
CA PRO A 197 19.23 14.62 -5.96
C PRO A 197 17.91 13.92 -6.29
N ARG A 198 17.54 13.94 -7.57
CA ARG A 198 16.45 13.13 -8.15
C ARG A 198 17.14 12.11 -9.06
N ALA A 199 17.00 10.84 -8.74
CA ALA A 199 17.56 9.79 -9.56
C ALA A 199 17.04 9.87 -11.01
N LYS A 200 17.95 9.83 -11.97
CA LYS A 200 17.63 9.71 -13.39
C LYS A 200 18.21 8.39 -13.89
N LEU A 201 17.34 7.43 -14.12
CA LEU A 201 17.76 6.12 -14.62
C LEU A 201 17.96 6.19 -16.13
N LYS A 202 19.17 5.79 -16.58
CA LYS A 202 19.48 5.66 -18.01
C LYS A 202 18.73 4.44 -18.57
N ASN A 203 18.18 4.56 -19.76
CA ASN A 203 17.50 3.49 -20.50
C ASN A 203 16.21 2.94 -19.83
N SER A 204 15.62 3.65 -18.90
CA SER A 204 14.31 3.32 -18.34
C SER A 204 13.42 4.53 -18.25
N ALA A 205 12.19 4.38 -18.77
CA ALA A 205 11.21 5.48 -18.82
C ALA A 205 10.33 5.55 -17.57
N TYR A 206 10.13 4.40 -16.87
CA TYR A 206 9.09 4.23 -15.85
C TYR A 206 9.59 3.54 -14.58
N GLU A 207 10.90 3.41 -14.42
CA GLU A 207 11.49 2.83 -13.21
C GLU A 207 11.86 3.91 -12.20
N PHE A 208 12.02 3.47 -10.95
CA PHE A 208 12.33 4.32 -9.81
C PHE A 208 13.62 3.87 -9.12
N SER A 209 14.21 4.76 -8.31
CA SER A 209 15.35 4.45 -7.44
C SER A 209 15.39 5.46 -6.29
N PHE A 210 15.42 4.98 -5.05
CA PHE A 210 15.38 5.81 -3.85
C PHE A 210 16.59 5.65 -2.92
N SER A 211 17.46 4.66 -3.12
CA SER A 211 18.64 4.46 -2.26
C SER A 211 19.61 5.65 -2.27
N GLY A 212 19.73 6.33 -3.41
CA GLY A 212 20.59 7.50 -3.58
C GLY A 212 20.17 8.71 -2.77
N ILE A 213 18.86 8.95 -2.61
CA ILE A 213 18.36 10.10 -1.84
C ILE A 213 18.61 9.90 -0.34
N LYS A 214 18.44 8.69 0.19
CA LYS A 214 18.78 8.37 1.58
C LYS A 214 20.25 8.69 1.88
N THR A 215 21.13 8.27 1.00
CA THR A 215 22.59 8.54 1.12
C THR A 215 22.87 10.04 1.08
N ALA A 216 22.18 10.79 0.21
CA ALA A 216 22.34 12.25 0.13
C ALA A 216 21.89 12.95 1.42
N VAL A 217 20.77 12.53 2.02
CA VAL A 217 20.32 13.05 3.32
C VAL A 217 21.35 12.75 4.40
N TRP A 218 21.83 11.50 4.50
CA TRP A 218 22.85 11.13 5.48
C TRP A 218 24.12 11.96 5.34
N HIS A 219 24.63 12.17 4.12
CA HIS A 219 25.79 13.03 3.86
C HIS A 219 25.54 14.48 4.29
N TYR A 220 24.36 15.01 3.99
CA TYR A 220 24.00 16.36 4.41
C TYR A 220 24.04 16.49 5.93
N LEU A 221 23.41 15.58 6.66
CA LEU A 221 23.39 15.59 8.13
C LEU A 221 24.81 15.51 8.71
N LYS A 222 25.64 14.63 8.17
CA LYS A 222 27.03 14.47 8.61
C LYS A 222 27.87 15.74 8.37
N THR A 223 27.66 16.42 7.23
CA THR A 223 28.41 17.62 6.86
C THR A 223 27.99 18.84 7.69
N GLN A 224 26.70 18.98 8.00
CA GLN A 224 26.20 20.13 8.78
C GLN A 224 26.48 20.02 10.27
N GLY A 225 26.65 18.80 10.81
CA GLY A 225 26.76 18.55 12.24
C GLY A 225 25.41 18.60 12.97
N GLU A 226 25.34 17.90 14.10
CA GLU A 226 24.07 17.61 14.79
C GLU A 226 23.34 18.88 15.30
N ALA A 227 24.06 19.81 15.88
CA ALA A 227 23.47 21.05 16.39
C ALA A 227 22.81 21.88 15.27
N CYS A 228 23.41 21.92 14.09
CA CYS A 228 22.93 22.74 12.98
C CYS A 228 21.71 22.15 12.27
N TRP A 229 21.69 20.82 12.02
CA TRP A 229 20.59 20.21 11.27
C TRP A 229 19.32 20.02 12.12
N LYS A 230 19.43 19.89 13.46
CA LYS A 230 18.26 19.78 14.34
C LYS A 230 17.34 20.98 14.24
N ASP A 231 17.86 22.19 14.10
CA ASP A 231 17.07 23.39 13.92
C ASP A 231 16.43 23.50 12.51
N ARG A 232 16.87 22.63 11.60
CA ARG A 232 16.41 22.60 10.19
C ARG A 232 15.67 21.32 9.82
N GLN A 233 15.19 20.55 10.81
CA GLN A 233 14.49 19.28 10.54
C GLN A 233 13.29 19.45 9.59
N ALA A 234 12.54 20.54 9.73
CA ALA A 234 11.39 20.81 8.85
C ALA A 234 11.81 21.04 7.39
N ASP A 235 12.89 21.80 7.16
CA ASP A 235 13.44 22.03 5.83
C ASP A 235 13.98 20.74 5.20
N ILE A 236 14.64 19.91 6.01
CA ILE A 236 15.17 18.61 5.57
C ILE A 236 14.01 17.71 5.17
N ALA A 237 12.98 17.61 6.01
CA ALA A 237 11.79 16.81 5.72
C ALA A 237 11.06 17.29 4.45
N ALA A 238 10.86 18.62 4.32
CA ALA A 238 10.20 19.20 3.15
C ALA A 238 10.99 19.00 1.87
N SER A 239 12.30 19.26 1.89
CA SER A 239 13.16 19.10 0.72
C SER A 239 13.36 17.64 0.31
N PHE A 240 13.43 16.71 1.27
CA PHE A 240 13.44 15.27 1.03
C PHE A 240 12.13 14.82 0.39
N GLN A 241 11.00 15.16 1.01
CA GLN A 241 9.66 14.82 0.52
C GLN A 241 9.45 15.34 -0.91
N GLU A 242 9.82 16.59 -1.18
CA GLU A 242 9.70 17.19 -2.52
C GLU A 242 10.50 16.41 -3.56
N ALA A 243 11.70 15.92 -3.21
CA ALA A 243 12.51 15.14 -4.11
C ALA A 243 11.90 13.75 -4.40
N VAL A 244 11.40 13.04 -3.37
CA VAL A 244 10.72 11.75 -3.54
C VAL A 244 9.45 11.90 -4.37
N VAL A 245 8.65 12.93 -4.09
CA VAL A 245 7.42 13.24 -4.83
C VAL A 245 7.72 13.49 -6.31
N ASP A 246 8.76 14.26 -6.63
CA ASP A 246 9.19 14.48 -8.01
C ASP A 246 9.57 13.17 -8.73
N MET A 247 10.28 12.28 -8.03
CA MET A 247 10.69 10.98 -8.59
C MET A 247 9.49 10.05 -8.83
N LEU A 248 8.42 10.14 -8.05
CA LEU A 248 7.20 9.36 -8.25
C LEU A 248 6.32 9.94 -9.38
N ILE A 249 6.16 11.26 -9.43
CA ILE A 249 5.23 11.92 -10.36
C ILE A 249 5.73 11.84 -11.80
N ASN A 250 7.00 12.14 -12.05
CA ASN A 250 7.51 12.30 -13.41
C ASN A 250 7.34 11.03 -14.26
N PRO A 251 7.74 9.81 -13.79
CA PRO A 251 7.51 8.58 -14.55
C PRO A 251 6.03 8.24 -14.71
N THR A 252 5.21 8.53 -13.68
CA THR A 252 3.77 8.22 -13.69
C THR A 252 3.02 9.04 -14.73
N VAL A 253 3.21 10.36 -14.73
CA VAL A 253 2.59 11.25 -15.73
C VAL A 253 3.09 10.92 -17.14
N LYS A 254 4.40 10.69 -17.29
CA LYS A 254 4.99 10.27 -18.57
C LYS A 254 4.37 8.97 -19.09
N ALA A 255 4.12 7.99 -18.19
CA ALA A 255 3.46 6.74 -18.57
C ALA A 255 2.02 6.96 -19.04
N ALA A 256 1.27 7.81 -18.36
CA ALA A 256 -0.11 8.14 -18.75
C ALA A 256 -0.18 8.77 -20.13
N VAL A 257 0.65 9.77 -20.39
CA VAL A 257 0.74 10.44 -21.69
C VAL A 257 1.18 9.48 -22.81
N ALA A 258 2.28 8.74 -22.59
CA ALA A 258 2.84 7.84 -23.61
C ALA A 258 1.92 6.66 -23.97
N ASN A 259 1.08 6.20 -23.03
CA ASN A 259 0.11 5.13 -23.27
C ASN A 259 -1.29 5.67 -23.66
N SER A 260 -1.46 6.97 -23.81
CA SER A 260 -2.75 7.63 -24.11
C SER A 260 -3.86 7.25 -23.10
N VAL A 261 -3.49 7.13 -21.82
CA VAL A 261 -4.40 6.80 -20.71
C VAL A 261 -4.70 8.07 -19.92
N GLY A 262 -5.93 8.56 -19.99
CA GLY A 262 -6.35 9.83 -19.40
C GLY A 262 -6.55 9.81 -17.87
N ARG A 263 -6.27 8.70 -17.18
CA ARG A 263 -6.53 8.54 -15.75
C ARG A 263 -5.32 7.98 -15.01
N ILE A 264 -5.04 8.57 -13.85
CA ILE A 264 -4.00 8.11 -12.90
C ILE A 264 -4.69 7.76 -11.59
N VAL A 265 -4.34 6.60 -11.03
CA VAL A 265 -4.77 6.16 -9.69
C VAL A 265 -3.54 6.06 -8.81
N LEU A 266 -3.58 6.69 -7.62
CA LEU A 266 -2.58 6.52 -6.58
C LEU A 266 -3.03 5.42 -5.60
N SER A 267 -2.12 4.54 -5.21
CA SER A 267 -2.39 3.40 -4.34
C SER A 267 -1.19 3.10 -3.42
N GLY A 268 -1.44 2.37 -2.33
CA GLY A 268 -0.44 2.07 -1.31
C GLY A 268 -0.27 3.18 -0.27
N GLY A 269 0.40 2.90 0.85
CA GLY A 269 0.51 3.80 2.00
C GLY A 269 1.12 5.17 1.68
N VAL A 270 2.07 5.24 0.74
CA VAL A 270 2.67 6.52 0.29
C VAL A 270 1.66 7.39 -0.46
N ALA A 271 0.60 6.81 -1.04
CA ALA A 271 -0.49 7.57 -1.66
C ALA A 271 -1.31 8.41 -0.64
N ALA A 272 -1.15 8.18 0.66
CA ALA A 272 -1.72 9.04 1.70
C ALA A 272 -0.94 10.36 1.90
N ASN A 273 0.29 10.47 1.36
CA ASN A 273 1.14 11.64 1.50
C ASN A 273 0.49 12.88 0.87
N SER A 274 0.38 13.95 1.66
CA SER A 274 -0.36 15.16 1.26
C SER A 274 0.29 15.89 0.07
N ARG A 275 1.62 15.97 0.05
CA ARG A 275 2.35 16.65 -1.03
C ARG A 275 2.28 15.87 -2.34
N LEU A 276 2.36 14.54 -2.29
CA LEU A 276 2.21 13.70 -3.47
C LEU A 276 0.84 13.93 -4.13
N ARG A 277 -0.23 13.94 -3.33
CA ARG A 277 -1.61 14.15 -3.84
C ARG A 277 -1.77 15.49 -4.53
N VAL A 278 -1.33 16.57 -3.87
CA VAL A 278 -1.45 17.94 -4.41
C VAL A 278 -0.65 18.06 -5.70
N LYS A 279 0.65 17.72 -5.67
CA LYS A 279 1.55 17.91 -6.80
C LYS A 279 1.23 16.98 -7.98
N MET A 280 0.78 15.75 -7.70
CA MET A 280 0.33 14.84 -8.76
C MET A 280 -0.88 15.44 -9.50
N LYS A 281 -1.84 15.99 -8.76
CA LYS A 281 -3.01 16.63 -9.35
C LYS A 281 -2.62 17.82 -10.22
N GLU A 282 -1.78 18.73 -9.71
CA GLU A 282 -1.28 19.89 -10.47
C GLU A 282 -0.58 19.48 -11.79
N LYS A 283 0.30 18.46 -11.71
CA LYS A 283 1.04 17.98 -12.87
C LYS A 283 0.18 17.24 -13.87
N ALA A 284 -0.77 16.46 -13.40
CA ALA A 284 -1.69 15.72 -14.27
C ALA A 284 -2.67 16.66 -14.98
N GLU A 285 -3.23 17.65 -14.28
CA GLU A 285 -4.11 18.66 -14.86
C GLU A 285 -3.43 19.45 -15.99
N ALA A 286 -2.14 19.76 -15.84
CA ALA A 286 -1.36 20.44 -16.90
C ALA A 286 -1.24 19.61 -18.19
N GLU A 287 -1.38 18.28 -18.09
CA GLU A 287 -1.37 17.34 -19.22
C GLU A 287 -2.78 16.85 -19.61
N GLY A 288 -3.85 17.45 -19.06
CA GLY A 288 -5.23 17.05 -19.32
C GLY A 288 -5.64 15.70 -18.72
N LEU A 289 -4.92 15.20 -17.71
CA LEU A 289 -5.16 13.92 -17.04
C LEU A 289 -5.98 14.09 -15.77
N GLN A 290 -6.75 13.06 -15.42
CA GLN A 290 -7.50 12.98 -14.16
C GLN A 290 -6.73 12.15 -13.13
N VAL A 291 -6.74 12.57 -11.86
CA VAL A 291 -6.11 11.85 -10.75
C VAL A 291 -7.15 11.41 -9.74
N PHE A 292 -7.10 10.13 -9.38
CA PHE A 292 -7.95 9.52 -8.38
C PHE A 292 -7.09 8.99 -7.22
N CYS A 293 -7.50 9.29 -6.00
CA CYS A 293 -6.82 8.87 -4.79
C CYS A 293 -7.86 8.34 -3.80
N PRO A 294 -7.71 7.11 -3.29
CA PRO A 294 -8.58 6.63 -2.22
C PRO A 294 -8.43 7.51 -0.96
N ALA A 295 -9.41 7.46 -0.08
CA ALA A 295 -9.23 8.03 1.27
C ALA A 295 -8.04 7.36 1.98
N PRO A 296 -7.32 8.06 2.87
CA PRO A 296 -6.11 7.53 3.51
C PRO A 296 -6.29 6.14 4.15
N LYS A 297 -7.47 5.86 4.70
CA LYS A 297 -7.83 4.56 5.32
C LYS A 297 -7.89 3.37 4.34
N PHE A 298 -7.92 3.63 3.03
CA PHE A 298 -7.90 2.62 1.97
C PHE A 298 -6.61 2.66 1.13
N CYS A 299 -5.68 3.56 1.48
CA CYS A 299 -4.34 3.55 0.91
C CYS A 299 -3.42 2.54 1.60
N THR A 300 -3.55 2.38 2.92
CA THR A 300 -2.82 1.40 3.71
C THR A 300 -3.49 0.02 3.66
N ASP A 301 -2.81 -1.00 4.19
CA ASP A 301 -3.31 -2.36 4.23
C ASP A 301 -4.65 -2.42 4.95
N ASN A 302 -5.62 -3.05 4.31
CA ASN A 302 -6.97 -3.17 4.83
C ASN A 302 -7.70 -4.36 4.16
N ALA A 303 -8.65 -4.94 4.87
CA ALA A 303 -9.36 -6.11 4.35
C ALA A 303 -10.52 -5.78 3.40
N ALA A 304 -10.95 -4.52 3.32
CA ALA A 304 -12.01 -4.15 2.37
C ALA A 304 -11.53 -4.28 0.91
N MET A 305 -10.25 -3.95 0.63
CA MET A 305 -9.66 -4.14 -0.70
C MET A 305 -9.54 -5.63 -1.06
N ILE A 306 -9.28 -6.50 -0.05
CA ILE A 306 -9.23 -7.95 -0.24
C ILE A 306 -10.63 -8.50 -0.52
N ALA A 307 -11.64 -8.07 0.26
CA ALA A 307 -13.02 -8.44 0.04
C ALA A 307 -13.53 -8.00 -1.34
N LEU A 308 -13.16 -6.79 -1.80
CA LEU A 308 -13.53 -6.27 -3.12
C LEU A 308 -12.94 -7.14 -4.25
N THR A 309 -11.65 -7.39 -4.19
CA THR A 309 -10.96 -8.22 -5.19
C THR A 309 -11.50 -9.64 -5.19
N GLY A 310 -11.69 -10.21 -4.00
CA GLY A 310 -12.29 -11.53 -3.82
C GLY A 310 -13.73 -11.60 -4.34
N TYR A 311 -14.54 -10.57 -4.16
CA TYR A 311 -15.87 -10.48 -4.74
C TYR A 311 -15.84 -10.64 -6.27
N HIS A 312 -14.94 -9.94 -6.94
CA HIS A 312 -14.82 -10.03 -8.41
C HIS A 312 -14.44 -11.44 -8.86
N TRP A 313 -13.49 -12.08 -8.17
CA TRP A 313 -13.07 -13.45 -8.50
C TRP A 313 -14.13 -14.49 -8.18
N LEU A 314 -14.76 -14.39 -7.01
CA LEU A 314 -15.85 -15.29 -6.61
C LEU A 314 -17.05 -15.16 -7.57
N LYS A 315 -17.39 -13.96 -8.01
CA LYS A 315 -18.46 -13.71 -8.99
C LYS A 315 -18.16 -14.30 -10.36
N ARG A 316 -16.90 -14.37 -10.75
CA ARG A 316 -16.42 -15.04 -11.98
C ARG A 316 -16.34 -16.57 -11.83
N GLY A 317 -16.69 -17.12 -10.68
CA GLY A 317 -16.72 -18.56 -10.42
C GLY A 317 -15.41 -19.14 -9.86
N ARG A 318 -14.34 -18.32 -9.67
CA ARG A 318 -13.11 -18.80 -9.05
C ARG A 318 -13.37 -19.25 -7.61
N ARG A 319 -12.87 -20.42 -7.28
CA ARG A 319 -12.88 -21.03 -5.95
C ARG A 319 -11.54 -21.74 -5.78
N ASP A 320 -10.86 -21.46 -4.69
CA ASP A 320 -9.59 -22.13 -4.41
C ASP A 320 -9.83 -23.29 -3.43
N ASP A 321 -9.04 -24.32 -3.55
CA ASP A 321 -9.11 -25.49 -2.69
C ASP A 321 -8.13 -25.40 -1.51
N LEU A 322 -8.15 -26.39 -0.63
CA LEU A 322 -7.25 -26.43 0.53
C LEU A 322 -5.77 -26.62 0.17
N GLY A 323 -5.44 -26.87 -1.08
CA GLY A 323 -4.07 -26.93 -1.62
C GLY A 323 -3.44 -25.55 -1.86
N LEU A 324 -4.23 -24.45 -1.93
CA LEU A 324 -3.67 -23.12 -2.09
C LEU A 324 -2.61 -22.83 -1.00
N ASN A 325 -1.45 -22.31 -1.38
CA ASN A 325 -0.38 -22.00 -0.44
C ASN A 325 0.02 -20.53 -0.50
N ALA A 326 0.68 -20.03 0.56
CA ALA A 326 1.24 -18.69 0.60
C ALA A 326 2.44 -18.61 -0.36
N ASP A 327 2.53 -17.48 -1.06
CA ASP A 327 3.64 -17.16 -1.97
C ASP A 327 4.17 -15.75 -1.64
N ALA A 328 5.36 -15.69 -1.02
CA ALA A 328 5.96 -14.43 -0.57
C ALA A 328 6.36 -13.52 -1.74
N ASP A 329 6.68 -14.09 -2.90
CA ASP A 329 7.19 -13.39 -4.08
C ASP A 329 6.16 -13.36 -5.24
N LEU A 330 4.88 -13.57 -4.90
CA LEU A 330 3.79 -13.61 -5.88
C LEU A 330 3.75 -12.33 -6.71
N THR A 331 3.81 -12.47 -8.03
CA THR A 331 3.67 -11.37 -8.98
C THR A 331 2.25 -11.25 -9.54
N LEU A 332 1.95 -10.12 -10.20
CA LEU A 332 0.74 -9.91 -10.98
C LEU A 332 0.91 -10.36 -12.42
#